data_441ff3b273948e294332122c53d1cce4
#
_entry.id   441ff3b273948e294332122c53d1cce4
#
_cell.length_a   1.000
_cell.length_b   1.000
_cell.length_c   1.000
_cell.angle_alpha   90.00
_cell.angle_beta   90.00
_cell.angle_gamma   90.00
#
_symmetry.space_group_name_H-M   'P 1'
#
loop_
_entity.id
_entity.type
_entity.pdbx_description
1 polymer ?
#
loop_
_entity_poly.entity_id
_entity_poly.type
_entity_poly.pdbx_seq_one_letter_code
_entity_poly.pdbx_strand_id
1 'polypeptide(L)'
;MNIKGLTDKEVKESREKFGSNEIPDSEPTTFWQEFKETFQDPMIRILLAIAVLMIVMFFFGYAEIYEPMGTIIAVLIVAFVTAKTGVASDTKYRELKESTKKDQCKVHRNGVVAVINVDDVVVGDQVLLQSGDKIPADGILHTGNVKVNNSALNGEAEECEKKAAGEGVYLAEEITGDTFVDSYSLFRGAVIFDGEGVMDVQKVGLHTMMGKMAEEMQEEEPDSPLKVKLSKLADQI
;
A
#
# COMPACT_ATOMS: atom_id res chain seq x y z
N MET A 1 3.91 21.23 31.25
CA MET A 1 2.71 20.61 30.67
C MET A 1 2.68 19.16 31.08
N ASN A 2 1.54 18.66 31.52
CA ASN A 2 1.45 17.30 32.01
C ASN A 2 1.10 16.40 30.80
N ILE A 3 2.12 15.83 30.13
CA ILE A 3 1.97 14.88 29.03
C ILE A 3 1.46 13.59 29.66
N LYS A 4 0.14 13.36 29.66
CA LYS A 4 -0.49 12.25 30.36
C LYS A 4 -0.71 11.03 29.44
N GLY A 5 -0.80 11.29 28.15
CA GLY A 5 -1.12 10.27 27.15
C GLY A 5 -2.50 9.63 27.38
N LEU A 6 -2.91 8.76 26.49
CA LEU A 6 -4.17 8.02 26.57
C LEU A 6 -4.11 6.91 27.65
N THR A 7 -5.23 6.67 28.31
CA THR A 7 -5.44 5.49 29.15
C THR A 7 -5.82 4.27 28.28
N ASP A 8 -5.67 3.05 28.80
CA ASP A 8 -6.03 1.81 28.07
C ASP A 8 -7.49 1.80 27.61
N LYS A 9 -8.38 2.45 28.35
CA LYS A 9 -9.79 2.58 27.98
C LYS A 9 -9.95 3.51 26.78
N GLU A 10 -9.32 4.67 26.80
CA GLU A 10 -9.34 5.65 25.71
C GLU A 10 -8.69 5.09 24.45
N VAL A 11 -7.63 4.29 24.56
CA VAL A 11 -7.01 3.57 23.44
C VAL A 11 -8.00 2.61 22.77
N LYS A 12 -8.79 1.84 23.56
CA LYS A 12 -9.81 0.96 23.02
C LYS A 12 -10.93 1.74 22.32
N GLU A 13 -11.44 2.78 22.95
CA GLU A 13 -12.48 3.65 22.39
C GLU A 13 -12.00 4.32 21.08
N SER A 14 -10.76 4.79 21.05
CA SER A 14 -10.17 5.37 19.84
C SER A 14 -10.02 4.34 18.73
N ARG A 15 -9.57 3.11 19.05
CA ARG A 15 -9.44 2.02 18.07
C ARG A 15 -10.79 1.58 17.50
N GLU A 16 -11.83 1.53 18.31
CA GLU A 16 -13.19 1.21 17.86
C GLU A 16 -13.77 2.30 16.95
N LYS A 17 -13.43 3.56 17.20
CA LYS A 17 -13.97 4.70 16.45
C LYS A 17 -13.20 5.00 15.17
N PHE A 18 -11.88 4.91 15.17
CA PHE A 18 -11.01 5.37 14.09
C PHE A 18 -10.22 4.24 13.42
N GLY A 19 -10.30 3.00 13.92
CA GLY A 19 -9.54 1.86 13.44
C GLY A 19 -8.13 1.76 14.03
N SER A 20 -7.36 0.80 13.51
CA SER A 20 -5.93 0.62 13.80
C SER A 20 -5.07 1.36 12.80
N ASN A 21 -3.79 1.53 13.12
CA ASN A 21 -2.82 2.11 12.19
C ASN A 21 -2.27 1.09 11.17
N GLU A 22 -2.91 -0.07 11.06
CA GLU A 22 -2.56 -1.07 10.07
C GLU A 22 -3.04 -0.63 8.67
N ILE A 23 -2.15 -0.72 7.69
CA ILE A 23 -2.54 -0.61 6.28
C ILE A 23 -2.79 -2.04 5.80
N PRO A 24 -4.03 -2.40 5.44
CA PRO A 24 -4.36 -3.74 4.99
C PRO A 24 -3.53 -4.11 3.76
N ASP A 25 -2.98 -5.30 3.77
CA ASP A 25 -2.40 -5.88 2.57
C ASP A 25 -3.50 -6.33 1.61
N SER A 26 -3.22 -6.30 0.31
CA SER A 26 -4.08 -6.97 -0.67
C SER A 26 -4.32 -8.43 -0.25
N GLU A 27 -5.50 -8.97 -0.54
CA GLU A 27 -5.78 -10.38 -0.25
C GLU A 27 -4.76 -11.29 -0.95
N PRO A 28 -4.36 -12.41 -0.33
CA PRO A 28 -3.43 -13.34 -0.92
C PRO A 28 -4.02 -13.90 -2.23
N THR A 29 -3.26 -13.79 -3.30
CA THR A 29 -3.69 -14.32 -4.60
C THR A 29 -3.76 -15.85 -4.55
N THR A 30 -4.90 -16.39 -4.96
CA THR A 30 -5.11 -17.83 -5.02
C THR A 30 -4.70 -18.36 -6.39
N PHE A 31 -4.10 -19.56 -6.44
CA PHE A 31 -3.73 -20.20 -7.71
C PHE A 31 -4.84 -20.19 -8.77
N TRP A 32 -6.09 -20.45 -8.35
CA TRP A 32 -7.22 -20.46 -9.28
C TRP A 32 -7.63 -19.07 -9.77
N GLN A 33 -7.36 -18.04 -9.01
CA GLN A 33 -7.57 -16.66 -9.41
C GLN A 33 -6.56 -16.27 -10.47
N GLU A 34 -5.26 -16.40 -10.20
CA GLU A 34 -4.17 -16.18 -11.15
C GLU A 34 -4.34 -17.01 -12.43
N PHE A 35 -4.73 -18.29 -12.29
CA PHE A 35 -5.00 -19.15 -13.43
C PHE A 35 -6.13 -18.62 -14.31
N LYS A 36 -7.24 -18.15 -13.72
CA LYS A 36 -8.35 -17.55 -14.47
C LYS A 36 -7.97 -16.22 -15.11
N GLU A 37 -7.23 -15.38 -14.42
CA GLU A 37 -6.77 -14.08 -14.90
C GLU A 37 -5.88 -14.23 -16.13
N THR A 38 -5.06 -15.28 -16.19
CA THR A 38 -4.26 -15.59 -17.39
C THR A 38 -5.12 -15.72 -18.65
N PHE A 39 -6.36 -16.23 -18.56
CA PHE A 39 -7.26 -16.33 -19.73
C PHE A 39 -7.93 -15.00 -20.10
N GLN A 40 -7.81 -13.97 -19.25
CA GLN A 40 -8.26 -12.61 -19.59
C GLN A 40 -7.18 -11.82 -20.34
N ASP A 41 -5.93 -12.33 -20.35
CA ASP A 41 -4.84 -11.72 -21.11
C ASP A 41 -5.17 -11.71 -22.62
N PRO A 42 -5.10 -10.54 -23.29
CA PRO A 42 -5.43 -10.42 -24.72
C PRO A 42 -4.59 -11.32 -25.61
N MET A 43 -3.31 -11.59 -25.26
CA MET A 43 -2.45 -12.48 -26.04
C MET A 43 -2.94 -13.93 -25.95
N ILE A 44 -3.33 -14.38 -24.78
CA ILE A 44 -3.89 -15.74 -24.58
C ILE A 44 -5.24 -15.88 -25.28
N ARG A 45 -6.08 -14.84 -25.24
CA ARG A 45 -7.37 -14.84 -25.98
C ARG A 45 -7.18 -14.95 -27.48
N ILE A 46 -6.21 -14.25 -28.05
CA ILE A 46 -5.86 -14.36 -29.49
C ILE A 46 -5.37 -15.77 -29.81
N LEU A 47 -4.49 -16.36 -28.98
CA LEU A 47 -4.01 -17.73 -29.18
C LEU A 47 -5.15 -18.76 -29.12
N LEU A 48 -6.10 -18.57 -28.20
CA LEU A 48 -7.29 -19.42 -28.11
C LEU A 48 -8.19 -19.26 -29.36
N ALA A 49 -8.38 -18.05 -29.87
CA ALA A 49 -9.13 -17.81 -31.09
C ALA A 49 -8.47 -18.51 -32.30
N ILE A 50 -7.13 -18.45 -32.41
CA ILE A 50 -6.38 -19.19 -33.44
C ILE A 50 -6.56 -20.69 -33.26
N ALA A 51 -6.52 -21.23 -32.04
CA ALA A 51 -6.74 -22.64 -31.78
C ALA A 51 -8.15 -23.09 -32.21
N VAL A 52 -9.17 -22.28 -31.93
CA VAL A 52 -10.56 -22.53 -32.38
C VAL A 52 -10.64 -22.52 -33.90
N LEU A 53 -9.99 -21.56 -34.57
CA LEU A 53 -9.94 -21.52 -36.04
C LEU A 53 -9.28 -22.77 -36.62
N MET A 54 -8.16 -23.24 -36.02
CA MET A 54 -7.50 -24.47 -36.42
C MET A 54 -8.38 -25.71 -36.24
N ILE A 55 -9.18 -25.78 -35.18
CA ILE A 55 -10.17 -26.87 -34.98
C ILE A 55 -11.21 -26.83 -36.10
N VAL A 56 -11.72 -25.67 -36.47
CA VAL A 56 -12.66 -25.54 -37.58
C VAL A 56 -12.02 -25.99 -38.88
N MET A 57 -10.80 -25.58 -39.18
CA MET A 57 -10.06 -26.01 -40.37
C MET A 57 -9.79 -27.52 -40.39
N PHE A 58 -9.56 -28.15 -39.25
CA PHE A 58 -9.44 -29.59 -39.13
C PHE A 58 -10.73 -30.29 -39.59
N PHE A 59 -11.92 -29.83 -39.19
CA PHE A 59 -13.19 -30.41 -39.63
C PHE A 59 -13.43 -30.26 -41.13
N PHE A 60 -12.85 -29.25 -41.77
CA PHE A 60 -12.90 -29.08 -43.23
C PHE A 60 -11.77 -29.82 -43.96
N GLY A 61 -10.86 -30.52 -43.25
CA GLY A 61 -9.77 -31.27 -43.82
C GLY A 61 -8.54 -30.45 -44.25
N TYR A 62 -8.44 -29.18 -43.76
CA TYR A 62 -7.34 -28.27 -44.11
C TYR A 62 -6.24 -28.22 -43.05
N ALA A 63 -6.43 -28.84 -41.88
CA ALA A 63 -5.46 -28.87 -40.78
C ALA A 63 -5.40 -30.27 -40.16
N GLU A 64 -4.31 -30.59 -39.49
CA GLU A 64 -4.17 -31.85 -38.76
C GLU A 64 -4.46 -31.66 -37.29
N ILE A 65 -5.01 -32.68 -36.62
CA ILE A 65 -5.51 -32.59 -35.22
C ILE A 65 -4.43 -32.19 -34.21
N TYR A 66 -3.17 -32.52 -34.46
CA TYR A 66 -2.06 -32.19 -33.54
C TYR A 66 -1.72 -30.71 -33.50
N GLU A 67 -2.07 -29.91 -34.51
CA GLU A 67 -1.81 -28.45 -34.56
C GLU A 67 -2.63 -27.69 -33.50
N PRO A 68 -3.99 -27.78 -33.47
CA PRO A 68 -4.77 -27.14 -32.41
C PRO A 68 -4.51 -27.76 -31.03
N MET A 69 -4.26 -29.07 -30.94
CA MET A 69 -3.91 -29.71 -29.66
C MET A 69 -2.61 -29.14 -29.08
N GLY A 70 -1.58 -28.96 -29.92
CA GLY A 70 -0.31 -28.39 -29.52
C GLY A 70 -0.49 -26.96 -28.95
N THR A 71 -1.29 -26.14 -29.61
CA THR A 71 -1.59 -24.76 -29.15
C THR A 71 -2.33 -24.76 -27.82
N ILE A 72 -3.35 -25.59 -27.64
CA ILE A 72 -4.12 -25.68 -26.38
C ILE A 72 -3.21 -26.16 -25.24
N ILE A 73 -2.38 -27.19 -25.48
CA ILE A 73 -1.44 -27.69 -24.46
C ILE A 73 -0.45 -26.60 -24.08
N ALA A 74 0.09 -25.85 -25.06
CA ALA A 74 1.01 -24.74 -24.79
C ALA A 74 0.35 -23.65 -23.93
N VAL A 75 -0.89 -23.25 -24.23
CA VAL A 75 -1.64 -22.27 -23.44
C VAL A 75 -1.86 -22.77 -22.01
N LEU A 76 -2.23 -24.05 -21.83
CA LEU A 76 -2.42 -24.62 -20.49
C LEU A 76 -1.11 -24.66 -19.67
N ILE A 77 0.02 -24.98 -20.32
CA ILE A 77 1.33 -24.95 -19.66
C ILE A 77 1.68 -23.52 -19.24
N VAL A 78 1.50 -22.55 -20.12
CA VAL A 78 1.75 -21.14 -19.82
C VAL A 78 0.88 -20.69 -18.65
N ALA A 79 -0.43 -20.93 -18.70
CA ALA A 79 -1.36 -20.56 -17.63
C ALA A 79 -0.97 -21.20 -16.28
N PHE A 80 -0.57 -22.46 -16.28
CA PHE A 80 -0.14 -23.15 -15.07
C PHE A 80 1.15 -22.56 -14.49
N VAL A 81 2.16 -22.31 -15.35
CA VAL A 81 3.44 -21.73 -14.92
C VAL A 81 3.25 -20.31 -14.41
N THR A 82 2.46 -19.49 -15.11
CA THR A 82 2.16 -18.11 -14.70
C THR A 82 1.47 -18.09 -13.34
N ALA A 83 0.40 -18.88 -13.16
CA ALA A 83 -0.32 -18.95 -11.88
C ALA A 83 0.57 -19.42 -10.72
N LYS A 84 1.40 -20.45 -10.95
CA LYS A 84 2.33 -20.95 -9.93
C LYS A 84 3.39 -19.91 -9.56
N THR A 85 3.90 -19.16 -10.53
CA THR A 85 4.92 -18.13 -10.31
C THR A 85 4.32 -16.91 -9.61
N GLY A 86 3.10 -16.50 -9.99
CA GLY A 86 2.37 -15.40 -9.35
C GLY A 86 2.17 -15.65 -7.86
N VAL A 87 1.58 -16.78 -7.49
CA VAL A 87 1.39 -17.17 -6.08
C VAL A 87 2.72 -17.26 -5.32
N ALA A 88 3.77 -17.84 -5.91
CA ALA A 88 5.07 -17.94 -5.25
C ALA A 88 5.71 -16.57 -5.02
N SER A 89 5.54 -15.64 -5.96
CA SER A 89 6.03 -14.25 -5.82
C SER A 89 5.28 -13.50 -4.74
N ASP A 90 3.94 -13.61 -4.69
CA ASP A 90 3.10 -12.99 -3.65
C ASP A 90 3.48 -13.52 -2.25
N THR A 91 3.64 -14.83 -2.10
CA THR A 91 4.06 -15.44 -0.83
C THR A 91 5.40 -14.91 -0.36
N LYS A 92 6.41 -14.86 -1.25
CA LYS A 92 7.74 -14.32 -0.90
C LYS A 92 7.69 -12.84 -0.55
N TYR A 93 6.89 -12.06 -1.25
CA TYR A 93 6.70 -10.64 -0.95
C TYR A 93 6.12 -10.46 0.45
N ARG A 94 5.11 -11.25 0.84
CA ARG A 94 4.49 -11.24 2.17
C ARG A 94 5.47 -11.66 3.27
N GLU A 95 6.25 -12.72 3.06
CA GLU A 95 7.29 -13.17 4.00
C GLU A 95 8.34 -12.06 4.24
N LEU A 96 8.79 -11.39 3.19
CA LEU A 96 9.71 -10.26 3.30
C LEU A 96 9.08 -9.10 4.06
N LYS A 97 7.84 -8.77 3.79
CA LYS A 97 7.10 -7.70 4.46
C LYS A 97 6.89 -8.01 5.94
N GLU A 98 6.51 -9.24 6.29
CA GLU A 98 6.36 -9.66 7.69
C GLU A 98 7.68 -9.61 8.47
N SER A 99 8.80 -9.96 7.83
CA SER A 99 10.11 -9.85 8.46
C SER A 99 10.53 -8.40 8.76
N THR A 100 9.99 -7.45 8.00
CA THR A 100 10.27 -6.00 8.14
C THR A 100 9.25 -5.30 9.06
N LYS A 101 8.12 -5.95 9.39
CA LYS A 101 6.96 -5.40 10.13
C LYS A 101 7.19 -5.10 11.62
N LYS A 102 8.42 -5.05 12.12
CA LYS A 102 8.71 -4.76 13.54
C LYS A 102 9.13 -3.32 13.79
N ASP A 103 8.63 -2.38 13.00
CA ASP A 103 8.84 -0.97 13.32
C ASP A 103 8.08 -0.64 14.62
N GLN A 104 8.82 -0.18 15.63
CA GLN A 104 8.30 0.19 16.93
C GLN A 104 8.41 1.70 17.12
N CYS A 105 7.50 2.27 17.88
CA CYS A 105 7.54 3.68 18.27
C CYS A 105 7.32 3.83 19.78
N LYS A 106 7.71 4.97 20.30
CA LYS A 106 7.56 5.34 21.71
C LYS A 106 6.35 6.23 21.86
N VAL A 107 5.41 5.88 22.71
CA VAL A 107 4.19 6.64 22.98
C VAL A 107 4.04 6.94 24.46
N HIS A 108 3.39 8.03 24.78
CA HIS A 108 2.91 8.30 26.13
C HIS A 108 1.54 7.66 26.32
N ARG A 109 1.44 6.67 27.24
CA ARG A 109 0.18 6.05 27.67
C ARG A 109 0.19 5.84 29.17
N ASN A 110 -0.94 6.02 29.84
CA ASN A 110 -1.07 5.86 31.30
C ASN A 110 -0.04 6.66 32.12
N GLY A 111 0.44 7.80 31.60
CA GLY A 111 1.44 8.63 32.25
C GLY A 111 2.88 8.13 32.18
N VAL A 112 3.14 7.10 31.40
CA VAL A 112 4.49 6.53 31.18
C VAL A 112 4.79 6.39 29.68
N VAL A 113 6.08 6.34 29.35
CA VAL A 113 6.51 6.03 27.99
C VAL A 113 6.47 4.53 27.77
N ALA A 114 5.72 4.10 26.77
CA ALA A 114 5.62 2.71 26.35
C ALA A 114 6.16 2.57 24.93
N VAL A 115 6.81 1.42 24.64
CA VAL A 115 7.21 1.03 23.29
C VAL A 115 6.14 0.11 22.73
N ILE A 116 5.56 0.51 21.60
CA ILE A 116 4.50 -0.26 20.93
C ILE A 116 4.85 -0.48 19.46
N ASN A 117 4.17 -1.43 18.81
CA ASN A 117 4.26 -1.57 17.36
C ASN A 117 3.58 -0.37 16.68
N VAL A 118 4.10 0.04 15.52
CA VAL A 118 3.52 1.13 14.73
C VAL A 118 2.05 0.84 14.38
N ASP A 119 1.70 -0.40 14.14
CA ASP A 119 0.32 -0.81 13.81
C ASP A 119 -0.67 -0.63 15.00
N ASP A 120 -0.14 -0.57 16.22
CA ASP A 120 -0.93 -0.39 17.47
C ASP A 120 -1.18 1.08 17.84
N VAL A 121 -0.65 2.02 17.07
CA VAL A 121 -0.90 3.45 17.25
C VAL A 121 -2.37 3.76 16.96
N VAL A 122 -2.96 4.66 17.77
CA VAL A 122 -4.35 5.11 17.59
C VAL A 122 -4.44 6.64 17.57
N VAL A 123 -5.54 7.15 17.06
CA VAL A 123 -5.81 8.61 17.09
C VAL A 123 -5.84 9.12 18.52
N GLY A 124 -5.12 10.21 18.80
CA GLY A 124 -4.96 10.81 20.11
C GLY A 124 -3.73 10.31 20.88
N ASP A 125 -2.98 9.33 20.36
CA ASP A 125 -1.68 8.95 20.93
C ASP A 125 -0.68 10.11 20.83
N GLN A 126 0.15 10.25 21.86
CA GLN A 126 1.29 11.15 21.88
C GLN A 126 2.56 10.36 21.62
N VAL A 127 3.11 10.53 20.41
CA VAL A 127 4.31 9.82 19.96
C VAL A 127 5.55 10.67 20.22
N LEU A 128 6.56 10.07 20.87
CA LEU A 128 7.87 10.69 21.00
C LEU A 128 8.67 10.43 19.72
N LEU A 129 9.18 11.52 19.15
CA LEU A 129 9.99 11.50 17.94
C LEU A 129 11.39 12.01 18.25
N GLN A 130 12.38 11.30 17.74
CA GLN A 130 13.82 11.62 17.85
C GLN A 130 14.48 11.50 16.49
N SER A 131 15.64 12.11 16.34
CA SER A 131 16.45 12.01 15.12
C SER A 131 16.67 10.53 14.72
N GLY A 132 16.39 10.19 13.47
CA GLY A 132 16.42 8.84 12.91
C GLY A 132 15.11 8.06 12.98
N ASP A 133 14.12 8.52 13.75
CA ASP A 133 12.82 7.85 13.83
C ASP A 133 12.00 8.09 12.56
N LYS A 134 11.21 7.08 12.17
CA LYS A 134 10.16 7.23 11.17
C LYS A 134 8.86 7.64 11.85
N ILE A 135 8.16 8.57 11.25
CA ILE A 135 6.85 9.02 11.72
C ILE A 135 5.83 7.90 11.51
N PRO A 136 5.14 7.42 12.58
CA PRO A 136 4.32 6.22 12.52
C PRO A 136 2.91 6.45 11.96
N ALA A 137 2.39 7.69 12.02
CA ALA A 137 1.01 8.04 11.64
C ALA A 137 0.97 9.53 11.22
N ASP A 138 -0.17 10.02 10.72
CA ASP A 138 -0.31 11.44 10.41
C ASP A 138 -0.81 12.21 11.63
N GLY A 139 -0.25 13.41 11.83
CA GLY A 139 -0.61 14.26 12.95
C GLY A 139 0.13 15.58 12.95
N ILE A 140 0.19 16.21 14.10
CA ILE A 140 0.83 17.51 14.28
C ILE A 140 1.92 17.46 15.37
N LEU A 141 2.92 18.28 15.23
CA LEU A 141 3.95 18.44 16.26
C LEU A 141 3.35 19.23 17.43
N HIS A 142 3.19 18.58 18.56
CA HIS A 142 2.63 19.18 19.80
C HIS A 142 3.68 19.98 20.57
N THR A 143 4.88 19.42 20.73
CA THR A 143 6.01 20.08 21.41
C THR A 143 7.31 19.76 20.72
N GLY A 144 8.30 20.64 20.87
CA GLY A 144 9.63 20.45 20.28
C GLY A 144 9.81 21.17 18.95
N ASN A 145 10.91 20.80 18.29
CA ASN A 145 11.28 21.30 16.97
C ASN A 145 12.03 20.16 16.26
N VAL A 146 11.61 19.82 15.06
CA VAL A 146 12.20 18.74 14.30
C VAL A 146 12.41 19.14 12.83
N LYS A 147 13.43 18.61 12.20
CA LYS A 147 13.61 18.65 10.76
C LYS A 147 13.17 17.32 10.17
N VAL A 148 12.28 17.38 9.20
CA VAL A 148 11.65 16.20 8.58
C VAL A 148 12.02 16.10 7.13
N ASN A 149 12.34 14.90 6.69
CA ASN A 149 12.52 14.56 5.28
C ASN A 149 11.27 13.82 4.77
N ASN A 150 10.57 14.44 3.83
CA ASN A 150 9.33 13.92 3.24
C ASN A 150 9.57 13.17 1.92
N SER A 151 10.82 12.89 1.52
CA SER A 151 11.15 12.30 0.22
C SER A 151 10.45 10.95 -0.08
N ALA A 152 10.10 10.21 0.96
CA ALA A 152 9.33 8.96 0.81
C ALA A 152 7.89 9.18 0.33
N LEU A 153 7.35 10.42 0.46
CA LEU A 153 5.96 10.74 0.15
C LEU A 153 5.82 11.58 -1.12
N ASN A 154 6.66 12.60 -1.28
CA ASN A 154 6.58 13.53 -2.40
C ASN A 154 7.76 13.43 -3.39
N GLY A 155 8.76 12.59 -3.09
CA GLY A 155 9.98 12.45 -3.91
C GLY A 155 11.00 13.59 -3.75
N GLU A 156 10.68 14.64 -2.98
CA GLU A 156 11.55 15.79 -2.79
C GLU A 156 12.45 15.60 -1.55
N ALA A 157 13.76 15.72 -1.74
CA ALA A 157 14.74 15.52 -0.67
C ALA A 157 14.94 16.75 0.22
N GLU A 158 14.10 17.78 0.11
CA GLU A 158 14.21 18.97 0.95
C GLU A 158 13.78 18.69 2.39
N GLU A 159 14.61 19.16 3.31
CA GLU A 159 14.33 19.09 4.74
C GLU A 159 13.39 20.23 5.14
N CYS A 160 12.26 19.87 5.77
CA CYS A 160 11.30 20.82 6.27
C CYS A 160 11.44 21.00 7.79
N GLU A 161 11.63 22.23 8.23
CA GLU A 161 11.64 22.54 9.67
C GLU A 161 10.20 22.59 10.19
N LYS A 162 9.90 21.80 11.22
CA LYS A 162 8.60 21.72 11.88
C LYS A 162 8.71 22.19 13.32
N LYS A 163 7.77 23.04 13.73
CA LYS A 163 7.66 23.63 15.06
C LYS A 163 6.35 23.23 15.71
N ALA A 164 6.33 23.27 17.03
CA ALA A 164 5.12 22.98 17.79
C ALA A 164 3.94 23.82 17.30
N ALA A 165 2.82 23.15 17.02
CA ALA A 165 1.55 23.79 16.67
C ALA A 165 0.96 24.49 17.90
N GLY A 166 0.22 25.59 17.66
CA GLY A 166 -0.60 26.21 18.69
C GLY A 166 -1.78 25.31 19.12
N GLU A 167 -2.44 25.67 20.22
CA GLU A 167 -3.65 24.99 20.67
C GLU A 167 -4.77 25.08 19.61
N GLY A 168 -5.47 23.95 19.38
CA GLY A 168 -6.61 23.89 18.45
C GLY A 168 -6.23 23.80 16.97
N VAL A 169 -4.96 23.53 16.64
CA VAL A 169 -4.52 23.25 15.27
C VAL A 169 -4.78 21.79 14.95
N TYR A 170 -5.30 21.54 13.74
CA TYR A 170 -5.57 20.21 13.21
C TYR A 170 -4.96 20.07 11.82
N LEU A 171 -4.67 18.83 11.45
CA LEU A 171 -4.28 18.50 10.08
C LEU A 171 -5.37 18.93 9.09
N ALA A 172 -4.95 19.46 7.95
CA ALA A 172 -5.85 19.75 6.85
C ALA A 172 -6.57 18.48 6.38
N GLU A 173 -7.84 18.58 5.98
CA GLU A 173 -8.60 17.47 5.44
C GLU A 173 -8.02 17.01 4.09
N GLU A 174 -7.68 17.97 3.23
CA GLU A 174 -6.99 17.72 1.96
C GLU A 174 -5.49 18.03 2.12
N ILE A 175 -4.67 17.07 1.74
CA ILE A 175 -3.21 17.17 1.76
C ILE A 175 -2.78 17.62 0.36
N THR A 176 -2.25 18.82 0.28
CA THR A 176 -1.66 19.40 -0.94
C THR A 176 -0.14 19.51 -0.80
N GLY A 177 0.55 19.88 -1.88
CA GLY A 177 2.00 20.14 -1.82
C GLY A 177 2.39 21.10 -0.71
N ASP A 178 1.59 22.17 -0.49
CA ASP A 178 1.83 23.17 0.55
C ASP A 178 1.73 22.59 1.98
N THR A 179 0.93 21.52 2.18
CA THR A 179 0.77 20.88 3.49
C THR A 179 2.04 20.16 3.94
N PHE A 180 2.89 19.70 3.01
CA PHE A 180 4.19 19.12 3.35
C PHE A 180 5.17 20.16 3.89
N VAL A 181 5.02 21.41 3.47
CA VAL A 181 5.93 22.53 3.80
C VAL A 181 5.43 23.34 4.99
N ASP A 182 4.20 23.11 5.46
CA ASP A 182 3.69 23.79 6.63
C ASP A 182 4.57 23.56 7.87
N SER A 183 4.39 24.41 8.89
CA SER A 183 5.30 24.44 10.04
C SER A 183 5.03 23.36 11.10
N TYR A 184 3.99 22.53 10.98
CA TYR A 184 3.56 21.66 12.09
C TYR A 184 3.07 20.27 11.67
N SER A 185 2.69 20.05 10.41
CA SER A 185 2.15 18.76 9.97
C SER A 185 3.24 17.72 9.81
N LEU A 186 2.96 16.53 10.31
CA LEU A 186 3.81 15.35 10.26
C LEU A 186 3.07 14.21 9.60
N PHE A 187 3.71 13.51 8.66
CA PHE A 187 3.11 12.48 7.84
C PHE A 187 3.78 11.13 8.02
N ARG A 188 2.99 10.06 8.03
CA ARG A 188 3.47 8.68 8.13
C ARG A 188 4.50 8.37 7.05
N GLY A 189 5.60 7.74 7.46
CA GLY A 189 6.68 7.31 6.58
C GLY A 189 7.77 8.35 6.34
N ALA A 190 7.56 9.62 6.69
CA ALA A 190 8.63 10.62 6.71
C ALA A 190 9.62 10.31 7.83
N VAL A 191 10.86 10.78 7.69
CA VAL A 191 11.94 10.50 8.64
C VAL A 191 12.35 11.79 9.35
N ILE A 192 12.51 11.72 10.67
CA ILE A 192 13.08 12.82 11.47
C ILE A 192 14.59 12.87 11.20
N PHE A 193 15.03 13.92 10.54
CA PHE A 193 16.45 14.12 10.24
C PHE A 193 17.20 14.65 11.45
N ASP A 194 16.61 15.64 12.14
CA ASP A 194 17.23 16.28 13.31
C ASP A 194 16.17 16.79 14.28
N GLY A 195 16.53 16.90 15.56
CA GLY A 195 15.68 17.39 16.61
C GLY A 195 14.87 16.32 17.35
N GLU A 196 14.02 16.79 18.26
CA GLU A 196 13.13 15.94 19.05
C GLU A 196 11.81 16.65 19.33
N GLY A 197 10.75 15.87 19.52
CA GLY A 197 9.45 16.41 19.83
C GLY A 197 8.42 15.36 20.18
N VAL A 198 7.24 15.83 20.53
CA VAL A 198 6.06 14.99 20.76
C VAL A 198 5.02 15.33 19.69
N MET A 199 4.51 14.32 19.04
CA MET A 199 3.50 14.41 18.02
C MET A 199 2.15 13.95 18.56
N ASP A 200 1.08 14.68 18.27
CA ASP A 200 -0.30 14.23 18.48
C ASP A 200 -0.81 13.54 17.19
N VAL A 201 -1.19 12.27 17.30
CA VAL A 201 -1.72 11.48 16.19
C VAL A 201 -3.16 11.89 15.89
N GLN A 202 -3.45 12.21 14.62
CA GLN A 202 -4.78 12.62 14.17
C GLN A 202 -5.40 11.68 13.13
N LYS A 203 -4.59 11.00 12.32
CA LYS A 203 -5.06 10.02 11.31
C LYS A 203 -4.21 8.76 11.39
N VAL A 204 -4.84 7.60 11.23
CA VAL A 204 -4.20 6.27 11.28
C VAL A 204 -4.63 5.40 10.10
N GLY A 205 -3.86 4.38 9.80
CA GLY A 205 -4.17 3.36 8.79
C GLY A 205 -4.42 3.95 7.40
N LEU A 206 -5.53 3.57 6.78
CA LEU A 206 -5.95 4.04 5.45
C LEU A 206 -6.30 5.55 5.41
N HIS A 207 -6.57 6.16 6.57
CA HIS A 207 -6.85 7.60 6.63
C HIS A 207 -5.59 8.46 6.59
N THR A 208 -4.39 7.86 6.70
CA THR A 208 -3.11 8.56 6.53
C THR A 208 -2.85 8.82 5.05
N MET A 209 -1.97 9.78 4.75
CA MET A 209 -1.51 10.05 3.39
C MET A 209 -0.92 8.79 2.73
N MET A 210 -0.04 8.10 3.45
CA MET A 210 0.56 6.84 2.97
C MET A 210 -0.49 5.74 2.77
N GLY A 211 -1.52 5.67 3.65
CA GLY A 211 -2.62 4.73 3.51
C GLY A 211 -3.44 4.96 2.24
N LYS A 212 -3.77 6.22 1.93
CA LYS A 212 -4.47 6.59 0.70
C LYS A 212 -3.64 6.26 -0.55
N MET A 213 -2.33 6.58 -0.54
CA MET A 213 -1.44 6.19 -1.64
C MET A 213 -1.40 4.67 -1.84
N ALA A 214 -1.37 3.90 -0.75
CA ALA A 214 -1.39 2.45 -0.83
C ALA A 214 -2.71 1.90 -1.38
N GLU A 215 -3.85 2.53 -1.06
CA GLU A 215 -5.16 2.19 -1.60
C GLU A 215 -5.24 2.51 -3.10
N GLU A 216 -4.80 3.70 -3.52
CA GLU A 216 -4.72 4.10 -4.93
C GLU A 216 -3.81 3.17 -5.76
N MET A 217 -2.71 2.69 -5.18
CA MET A 217 -1.81 1.72 -5.84
C MET A 217 -2.39 0.30 -5.91
N GLN A 218 -3.40 -0.03 -5.11
CA GLN A 218 -4.12 -1.31 -5.19
C GLN A 218 -5.28 -1.28 -6.19
N GLU A 219 -5.76 -0.09 -6.58
CA GLU A 219 -6.64 0.03 -7.74
C GLU A 219 -5.86 -0.39 -9.00
N GLU A 220 -6.49 -1.20 -9.85
CA GLU A 220 -5.86 -1.75 -11.05
C GLU A 220 -5.15 -0.66 -11.86
N GLU A 221 -3.86 -0.84 -12.12
CA GLU A 221 -3.13 0.06 -13.02
C GLU A 221 -3.87 0.12 -14.36
N PRO A 222 -4.08 1.31 -14.92
CA PRO A 222 -4.71 1.43 -16.22
C PRO A 222 -3.91 0.65 -17.26
N ASP A 223 -4.59 -0.23 -17.97
CA ASP A 223 -3.99 -1.09 -18.99
C ASP A 223 -3.07 -0.29 -19.93
N SER A 224 -1.88 -0.81 -20.21
CA SER A 224 -0.96 -0.16 -21.13
C SER A 224 -1.64 0.09 -22.50
N PRO A 225 -1.28 1.17 -23.23
CA PRO A 225 -1.89 1.46 -24.54
C PRO A 225 -1.83 0.29 -25.53
N LEU A 226 -0.81 -0.57 -25.42
CA LEU A 226 -0.67 -1.77 -26.21
C LEU A 226 -1.70 -2.85 -25.79
N LYS A 227 -1.87 -3.07 -24.49
CA LYS A 227 -2.82 -4.04 -23.95
C LYS A 227 -4.27 -3.63 -24.30
N VAL A 228 -4.60 -2.34 -24.23
CA VAL A 228 -5.90 -1.80 -24.68
C VAL A 228 -6.15 -2.04 -26.18
N LYS A 229 -5.13 -1.83 -27.04
CA LYS A 229 -5.25 -2.12 -28.46
C LYS A 229 -5.41 -3.60 -28.77
N LEU A 230 -4.66 -4.47 -28.08
CA LEU A 230 -4.76 -5.92 -28.21
C LEU A 230 -6.11 -6.43 -27.71
N SER A 231 -6.63 -5.89 -26.60
CA SER A 231 -7.95 -6.23 -26.10
C SER A 231 -9.04 -5.89 -27.12
N LYS A 232 -9.00 -4.70 -27.73
CA LYS A 232 -9.93 -4.32 -28.81
C LYS A 232 -9.86 -5.24 -30.02
N LEU A 233 -8.65 -5.71 -30.39
CA LEU A 233 -8.49 -6.69 -31.47
C LEU A 233 -9.05 -8.06 -31.09
N ALA A 234 -8.81 -8.50 -29.86
CA ALA A 234 -9.33 -9.76 -29.34
C ALA A 234 -10.86 -9.78 -29.24
N ASP A 235 -11.49 -8.64 -28.98
CA ASP A 235 -12.96 -8.50 -28.91
C ASP A 235 -13.62 -8.45 -30.29
N GLN A 236 -12.85 -8.23 -31.38
CA GLN A 236 -13.32 -8.22 -32.77
C GLN A 236 -13.21 -9.58 -33.47
N ILE A 237 -12.55 -10.57 -32.85
CA ILE A 237 -12.40 -11.94 -33.32
C ILE A 237 -13.45 -12.86 -32.72
#